data_fd8d35584040c06c28274a4faf2713ea
#
_entry.id   fd8d35584040c06c28274a4faf2713ea
#
_cell.length_a   1.000
_cell.length_b   1.000
_cell.length_c   1.000
_cell.angle_alpha   90.00
_cell.angle_beta   90.00
_cell.angle_gamma   90.00
#
_symmetry.space_group_name_H-M   'P 1'
#
loop_
_entity.id
_entity.type
_entity.pdbx_description
1 polymer ?
#
loop_
_entity_poly.entity_id
_entity_poly.type
_entity_poly.pdbx_seq_one_letter_code
_entity_poly.pdbx_strand_id
1 'polypeptide(L)'
;MPNIKSAAKEHRKNVKRRAFNNNIEVHLQDLIKKSQKAIEAKDAKAGELVRQAMKALDKAAQKGVIKKNTAARKKSRLNLRLNKMKKTK
;
A
#
# COMPACT_ATOMS: atom_id res chain seq x y z
N MET A 1 -39.00 6.21 11.62
CA MET A 1 -37.68 6.72 12.01
C MET A 1 -36.62 5.66 11.83
N PRO A 2 -35.56 5.99 11.13
CA PRO A 2 -34.45 5.04 11.09
C PRO A 2 -33.98 4.82 12.53
N ASN A 3 -33.86 3.60 12.90
CA ASN A 3 -33.48 3.25 14.24
C ASN A 3 -32.12 3.81 14.58
N ILE A 4 -32.09 4.65 15.61
CA ILE A 4 -30.85 5.23 16.14
C ILE A 4 -29.83 4.14 16.43
N LYS A 5 -30.30 2.98 16.92
CA LYS A 5 -29.45 1.80 17.17
C LYS A 5 -28.77 1.27 15.91
N SER A 6 -29.51 1.24 14.79
CA SER A 6 -29.01 0.79 13.49
C SER A 6 -27.94 1.75 12.97
N ALA A 7 -28.19 3.06 13.05
CA ALA A 7 -27.24 4.08 12.66
C ALA A 7 -25.97 4.07 13.52
N ALA A 8 -26.10 3.86 14.82
CA ALA A 8 -24.97 3.74 15.74
C ALA A 8 -24.12 2.50 15.42
N LYS A 9 -24.76 1.38 15.10
CA LYS A 9 -24.08 0.15 14.72
C LYS A 9 -23.29 0.33 13.43
N GLU A 10 -23.86 0.97 12.42
CA GLU A 10 -23.18 1.27 11.16
C GLU A 10 -22.00 2.20 11.39
N HIS A 11 -22.18 3.22 12.22
CA HIS A 11 -21.12 4.16 12.56
C HIS A 11 -19.94 3.44 13.21
N ARG A 12 -20.20 2.53 14.16
CA ARG A 12 -19.15 1.74 14.80
C ARG A 12 -18.38 0.88 13.79
N LYS A 13 -19.10 0.23 12.86
CA LYS A 13 -18.49 -0.54 11.79
C LYS A 13 -17.62 0.33 10.91
N ASN A 14 -18.09 1.52 10.55
CA ASN A 14 -17.35 2.48 9.72
C ASN A 14 -16.09 2.96 10.40
N VAL A 15 -16.14 3.23 11.70
CA VAL A 15 -14.96 3.64 12.48
C VAL A 15 -13.92 2.53 12.49
N LYS A 16 -14.34 1.29 12.73
CA LYS A 16 -13.44 0.13 12.71
C LYS A 16 -12.81 -0.07 11.32
N ARG A 17 -13.59 0.05 10.26
CA ARG A 17 -13.10 -0.05 8.89
C ARG A 17 -12.10 1.05 8.57
N ARG A 18 -12.37 2.29 8.98
CA ARG A 18 -11.45 3.41 8.78
C ARG A 18 -10.12 3.17 9.48
N ALA A 19 -10.17 2.72 10.74
CA ALA A 19 -8.96 2.42 11.49
C ALA A 19 -8.14 1.31 10.82
N PHE A 20 -8.80 0.24 10.39
CA PHE A 20 -8.17 -0.88 9.70
C PHE A 20 -7.55 -0.44 8.37
N ASN A 21 -8.32 0.32 7.55
CA ASN A 21 -7.85 0.82 6.27
C ASN A 21 -6.70 1.79 6.44
N ASN A 22 -6.77 2.66 7.42
CA ASN A 22 -5.74 3.64 7.71
C ASN A 22 -4.44 2.95 8.11
N ASN A 23 -4.51 1.92 8.95
CA ASN A 23 -3.34 1.13 9.34
C ASN A 23 -2.67 0.47 8.13
N ILE A 24 -3.47 -0.08 7.22
CA ILE A 24 -2.96 -0.68 5.99
C ILE A 24 -2.30 0.38 5.10
N GLU A 25 -2.93 1.54 4.94
CA GLU A 25 -2.38 2.64 4.14
C GLU A 25 -1.05 3.14 4.68
N VAL A 26 -0.95 3.33 5.99
CA VAL A 26 0.29 3.76 6.65
C VAL A 26 1.38 2.72 6.43
N HIS A 27 1.06 1.45 6.61
CA HIS A 27 2.02 0.36 6.38
C HIS A 27 2.50 0.33 4.92
N LEU A 28 1.59 0.51 3.97
CA LEU A 28 1.94 0.59 2.54
C LEU A 28 2.86 1.76 2.24
N GLN A 29 2.55 2.94 2.77
CA GLN A 29 3.37 4.13 2.59
C GLN A 29 4.77 3.93 3.14
N ASP A 30 4.89 3.32 4.32
CA ASP A 30 6.18 3.00 4.92
C ASP A 30 7.00 2.05 4.06
N LEU A 31 6.37 0.98 3.55
CA LEU A 31 7.03 0.03 2.65
C LEU A 31 7.49 0.70 1.36
N ILE A 32 6.66 1.55 0.78
CA ILE A 32 7.00 2.28 -0.44
C ILE A 32 8.17 3.22 -0.20
N LYS A 33 8.15 3.96 0.91
CA LYS A 33 9.25 4.87 1.28
C LYS A 33 10.55 4.11 1.50
N LYS A 34 10.50 2.99 2.21
CA LYS A 34 11.68 2.14 2.44
C LYS A 34 12.23 1.61 1.11
N SER A 35 11.34 1.16 0.22
CA SER A 35 11.72 0.68 -1.11
C SER A 35 12.41 1.78 -1.92
N GLN A 36 11.86 2.99 -1.92
CA GLN A 36 12.42 4.12 -2.63
C GLN A 36 13.79 4.51 -2.10
N LYS A 37 13.94 4.55 -0.78
CA LYS A 37 15.22 4.85 -0.14
C LYS A 37 16.29 3.80 -0.49
N ALA A 38 15.90 2.53 -0.47
CA ALA A 38 16.79 1.44 -0.84
C ALA A 38 17.23 1.53 -2.30
N ILE A 39 16.33 1.89 -3.19
CA ILE A 39 16.62 2.10 -4.61
C ILE A 39 17.60 3.27 -4.78
N GLU A 40 17.35 4.39 -4.10
CA GLU A 40 18.21 5.57 -4.16
C GLU A 40 19.61 5.28 -3.62
N ALA A 41 19.69 4.48 -2.56
CA ALA A 41 20.94 4.06 -1.96
C ALA A 41 21.63 2.92 -2.73
N LYS A 42 21.00 2.39 -3.77
CA LYS A 42 21.48 1.23 -4.55
C LYS A 42 21.77 0.01 -3.67
N ASP A 43 20.91 -0.20 -2.67
CA ASP A 43 21.01 -1.29 -1.73
C ASP A 43 20.68 -2.63 -2.41
N ALA A 44 21.40 -3.68 -2.07
CA ALA A 44 21.14 -5.03 -2.57
C ALA A 44 19.74 -5.53 -2.14
N LYS A 45 19.22 -5.03 -1.02
CA LYS A 45 17.90 -5.40 -0.51
C LYS A 45 16.74 -4.66 -1.19
N ALA A 46 17.03 -3.74 -2.10
CA ALA A 46 15.98 -2.98 -2.79
C ALA A 46 14.98 -3.89 -3.51
N GLY A 47 15.46 -4.94 -4.15
CA GLY A 47 14.61 -5.91 -4.84
C GLY A 47 13.62 -6.60 -3.92
N GLU A 48 14.06 -7.03 -2.73
CA GLU A 48 13.18 -7.65 -1.74
C GLU A 48 12.15 -6.67 -1.20
N LEU A 49 12.57 -5.45 -0.88
CA LEU A 49 11.67 -4.41 -0.38
C LEU A 49 10.61 -4.06 -1.42
N VAL A 50 10.99 -3.95 -2.68
CA VAL A 50 10.04 -3.70 -3.78
C VAL A 50 9.04 -4.86 -3.89
N ARG A 51 9.49 -6.11 -3.81
CA ARG A 51 8.60 -7.27 -3.84
C ARG A 51 7.61 -7.26 -2.69
N GLN A 52 8.06 -6.95 -1.47
CA GLN A 52 7.19 -6.83 -0.30
C GLN A 52 6.15 -5.73 -0.49
N ALA A 53 6.58 -4.58 -1.00
CA ALA A 53 5.68 -3.47 -1.29
C ALA A 53 4.64 -3.85 -2.34
N MET A 54 5.05 -4.55 -3.41
CA MET A 54 4.14 -5.02 -4.45
C MET A 54 3.10 -6.01 -3.92
N LYS A 55 3.52 -6.97 -3.09
CA LYS A 55 2.61 -7.91 -2.44
C LYS A 55 1.60 -7.20 -1.54
N ALA A 56 2.09 -6.23 -0.75
CA ALA A 56 1.22 -5.46 0.14
C ALA A 56 0.21 -4.63 -0.65
N LEU A 57 0.62 -4.04 -1.78
CA LEU A 57 -0.27 -3.30 -2.67
C LEU A 57 -1.35 -4.20 -3.27
N ASP A 58 -1.00 -5.40 -3.71
CA ASP A 58 -1.95 -6.38 -4.24
C ASP A 58 -2.98 -6.79 -3.18
N LYS A 59 -2.53 -7.10 -1.98
CA LYS A 59 -3.41 -7.45 -0.86
C LYS A 59 -4.36 -6.32 -0.51
N ALA A 60 -3.85 -5.09 -0.47
CA ALA A 60 -4.67 -3.91 -0.18
C ALA A 60 -5.72 -3.68 -1.26
N ALA A 61 -5.38 -3.90 -2.53
CA ALA A 61 -6.31 -3.80 -3.65
C ALA A 61 -7.40 -4.88 -3.57
N GLN A 62 -7.04 -6.12 -3.20
CA GLN A 62 -8.00 -7.20 -3.01
C GLN A 62 -8.98 -6.92 -1.88
N LYS A 63 -8.50 -6.30 -0.80
CA LYS A 63 -9.35 -5.93 0.34
C LYS A 63 -10.17 -4.68 0.09
N GLY A 64 -9.94 -3.98 -1.03
CA GLY A 64 -10.66 -2.77 -1.36
C GLY A 64 -10.18 -1.53 -0.63
N VAL A 65 -9.02 -1.58 0.03
CA VAL A 65 -8.43 -0.43 0.72
C VAL A 65 -7.96 0.62 -0.27
N ILE A 66 -7.37 0.17 -1.38
CA ILE A 66 -6.96 1.05 -2.47
C ILE A 66 -7.57 0.55 -3.79
N LYS A 67 -7.71 1.45 -4.74
CA LYS A 67 -8.23 1.10 -6.07
C LYS A 67 -7.19 0.29 -6.84
N LYS A 68 -7.65 -0.67 -7.63
CA LYS A 68 -6.78 -1.52 -8.45
C LYS A 68 -5.85 -0.71 -9.35
N ASN A 69 -6.38 0.37 -9.95
CA ASN A 69 -5.58 1.24 -10.82
C ASN A 69 -4.45 1.94 -10.06
N THR A 70 -4.74 2.40 -8.84
CA THR A 70 -3.73 3.03 -7.98
C THR A 70 -2.63 2.04 -7.62
N ALA A 71 -3.02 0.82 -7.24
CA ALA A 71 -2.07 -0.24 -6.93
C ALA A 71 -1.18 -0.56 -8.14
N ALA A 72 -1.77 -0.68 -9.31
CA ALA A 72 -1.05 -0.96 -10.55
C ALA A 72 -0.03 0.14 -10.88
N ARG A 73 -0.41 1.40 -10.73
CA ARG A 73 0.49 2.54 -10.96
C ARG A 73 1.68 2.51 -10.01
N LYS A 74 1.42 2.32 -8.73
CA LYS A 74 2.48 2.29 -7.72
C LYS A 74 3.44 1.12 -7.95
N LYS A 75 2.91 -0.06 -8.27
CA LYS A 75 3.73 -1.23 -8.61
C LYS A 75 4.59 -0.96 -9.82
N SER A 76 4.02 -0.41 -10.87
CA SER A 76 4.72 -0.09 -12.11
C SER A 76 5.86 0.90 -11.87
N ARG A 77 5.60 1.97 -11.11
CA ARG A 77 6.61 2.97 -10.78
C ARG A 77 7.77 2.38 -9.98
N LEU A 78 7.46 1.56 -8.98
CA LEU A 78 8.50 0.91 -8.18
C LEU A 78 9.36 -0.01 -9.04
N ASN A 79 8.72 -0.79 -9.91
CA ASN A 79 9.41 -1.71 -10.80
C ASN A 79 10.32 -0.95 -11.78
N LEU A 80 9.84 0.16 -12.34
CA LEU A 80 10.63 1.00 -13.24
C LEU A 80 11.86 1.58 -12.54
N ARG A 81 11.69 2.07 -11.31
CA ARG A 81 12.81 2.60 -10.54
C ARG A 81 13.85 1.52 -10.23
N LEU A 82 13.37 0.33 -9.86
CA LEU A 82 14.26 -0.80 -9.60
C LEU A 82 15.05 -1.20 -10.86
N ASN A 83 14.39 -1.23 -12.00
CA ASN A 83 15.03 -1.56 -13.29
C ASN A 83 16.05 -0.50 -13.67
N LYS A 84 15.76 0.78 -13.46
CA LYS A 84 16.72 1.85 -13.69
C LYS A 84 17.96 1.69 -12.82
N MET A 85 17.78 1.35 -11.56
CA MET A 85 18.88 1.09 -10.65
C MET A 85 19.77 -0.04 -11.16
N LYS A 86 19.17 -1.12 -11.62
CA LYS A 86 19.90 -2.28 -12.17
C LYS A 86 20.64 -1.94 -13.47
N LYS A 87 20.04 -1.08 -14.31
CA LYS A 87 20.65 -0.68 -15.59
C LYS A 87 21.81 0.29 -15.45
N THR A 88 21.82 1.07 -14.36
CA THR A 88 22.88 2.06 -14.12
C THR A 88 24.15 1.48 -13.50
N LYS A 89 24.19 0.18 -13.35
CA LYS A 89 25.44 -0.49 -13.02
C LYS A 89 26.31 -0.58 -14.28
#